data_4e61eda5989e4c0f7bb6c00c0e53f147
#
_entry.id   4e61eda5989e4c0f7bb6c00c0e53f147
#
_cell.length_a   1.000
_cell.length_b   1.000
_cell.length_c   1.000
_cell.angle_alpha   90.00
_cell.angle_beta   90.00
_cell.angle_gamma   90.00
#
_symmetry.space_group_name_H-M   'P 1'
#
loop_
_entity.id
_entity.type
_entity.pdbx_description
1 polymer ?
#
loop_
_entity_poly.entity_id
_entity_poly.type
_entity_poly.pdbx_seq_one_letter_code
_entity_poly.pdbx_strand_id
1 'polypeptide(L)'
;MSKAKILIVDDDPDFVSYTRTVLESEGYEVVSAGNSDQGLRMLAQEAPDLVVLDVIMSSVLDGLNMSQKMAESAMYRQVPIIMVTSIANTDYLALFPTDENIHIDAFITKPIAPKELLRQVARFLPVATKL
;
A
#
# COMPACT_ATOMS: atom_id res chain seq x y z
N MET A 1 4.77 8.37 -22.21
CA MET A 1 3.98 8.52 -21.02
C MET A 1 4.45 7.59 -19.93
N SER A 2 4.57 8.10 -18.76
CA SER A 2 5.02 7.26 -17.65
C SER A 2 3.83 6.49 -17.08
N LYS A 3 4.09 5.26 -16.71
CA LYS A 3 3.12 4.44 -16.00
C LYS A 3 3.06 4.90 -14.55
N ALA A 4 1.89 4.80 -13.96
CA ALA A 4 1.79 4.98 -12.53
C ALA A 4 2.57 3.86 -11.84
N LYS A 5 3.27 4.21 -10.79
CA LYS A 5 4.13 3.25 -10.07
C LYS A 5 3.52 2.98 -8.70
N ILE A 6 3.44 1.70 -8.36
CA ILE A 6 2.84 1.26 -7.11
C ILE A 6 3.90 0.51 -6.31
N LEU A 7 4.04 0.88 -5.04
CA LEU A 7 4.93 0.18 -4.11
C LEU A 7 4.09 -0.76 -3.28
N ILE A 8 4.48 -2.04 -3.23
CA ILE A 8 3.85 -3.04 -2.37
C ILE A 8 4.79 -3.30 -1.20
N VAL A 9 4.31 -3.11 0.02
CA VAL A 9 5.09 -3.38 1.23
C VAL A 9 4.41 -4.52 1.97
N ASP A 10 5.01 -5.71 1.88
CA ASP A 10 4.42 -6.94 2.44
C ASP A 10 5.53 -7.97 2.52
N ASP A 11 5.59 -8.72 3.62
CA ASP A 11 6.63 -9.73 3.80
C ASP A 11 6.23 -11.10 3.25
N ASP A 12 5.04 -11.23 2.68
CA ASP A 12 4.55 -12.46 2.09
C ASP A 12 4.85 -12.45 0.59
N PRO A 13 5.83 -13.24 0.13
CA PRO A 13 6.21 -13.22 -1.29
C PRO A 13 5.08 -13.69 -2.21
N ASP A 14 4.21 -14.57 -1.74
CA ASP A 14 3.09 -15.03 -2.55
C ASP A 14 2.09 -13.90 -2.78
N PHE A 15 1.80 -13.13 -1.74
CA PHE A 15 0.90 -11.99 -1.89
C PHE A 15 1.51 -10.93 -2.80
N VAL A 16 2.81 -10.68 -2.64
CA VAL A 16 3.50 -9.69 -3.48
C VAL A 16 3.44 -10.13 -4.95
N SER A 17 3.71 -11.40 -5.21
CA SER A 17 3.70 -11.91 -6.59
C SER A 17 2.31 -11.83 -7.20
N TYR A 18 1.29 -12.22 -6.44
CA TYR A 18 -0.09 -12.14 -6.89
C TYR A 18 -0.51 -10.71 -7.20
N THR A 19 -0.22 -9.83 -6.26
CA THR A 19 -0.62 -8.43 -6.39
C THR A 19 0.11 -7.77 -7.56
N ARG A 20 1.39 -8.06 -7.70
CA ARG A 20 2.17 -7.54 -8.81
C ARG A 20 1.57 -7.97 -10.15
N THR A 21 1.23 -9.26 -10.27
CA THR A 21 0.66 -9.77 -11.51
C THR A 21 -0.64 -9.05 -11.85
N VAL A 22 -1.50 -8.88 -10.86
CA VAL A 22 -2.78 -8.19 -11.09
C VAL A 22 -2.55 -6.75 -11.53
N LEU A 23 -1.68 -6.03 -10.84
CA LEU A 23 -1.46 -4.62 -11.14
C LEU A 23 -0.74 -4.42 -12.46
N GLU A 24 0.24 -5.26 -12.75
CA GLU A 24 0.97 -5.13 -14.02
C GLU A 24 0.08 -5.45 -15.20
N SER A 25 -0.93 -6.30 -15.03
CA SER A 25 -1.87 -6.61 -16.11
C SER A 25 -2.66 -5.38 -16.54
N GLU A 26 -2.76 -4.38 -15.67
CA GLU A 26 -3.47 -3.15 -15.99
C GLU A 26 -2.52 -2.02 -16.37
N GLY A 27 -1.24 -2.32 -16.54
CA GLY A 27 -0.28 -1.35 -17.00
C GLY A 27 0.44 -0.56 -15.93
N TYR A 28 0.24 -0.90 -14.66
CA TYR A 28 0.98 -0.23 -13.59
C TYR A 28 2.39 -0.80 -13.48
N GLU A 29 3.32 0.05 -13.10
CA GLU A 29 4.66 -0.39 -12.75
C GLU A 29 4.66 -0.72 -11.25
N VAL A 30 5.32 -1.82 -10.87
CA VAL A 30 5.26 -2.30 -9.49
C VAL A 30 6.66 -2.49 -8.94
N VAL A 31 6.88 -1.95 -7.74
CA VAL A 31 8.09 -2.22 -6.96
C VAL A 31 7.63 -2.75 -5.61
N SER A 32 8.50 -3.43 -4.89
CA SER A 32 8.08 -4.07 -3.65
C SER A 32 9.16 -3.96 -2.58
N ALA A 33 8.71 -4.07 -1.33
CA ALA A 33 9.59 -4.08 -0.16
C ALA A 33 9.02 -5.08 0.84
N GLY A 34 9.88 -5.67 1.65
CA GLY A 34 9.47 -6.71 2.58
C GLY A 34 9.23 -6.24 4.01
N ASN A 35 9.51 -4.98 4.30
CA ASN A 35 9.28 -4.43 5.63
C ASN A 35 9.22 -2.91 5.52
N SER A 36 8.92 -2.23 6.63
CA SER A 36 8.73 -0.79 6.60
C SER A 36 10.03 -0.05 6.32
N ASP A 37 11.16 -0.51 6.80
CA ASP A 37 12.42 0.16 6.53
C ASP A 37 12.76 0.13 5.05
N GLN A 38 12.60 -1.03 4.40
CA GLN A 38 12.77 -1.12 2.97
C GLN A 38 11.74 -0.28 2.23
N GLY A 39 10.51 -0.28 2.75
CA GLY A 39 9.44 0.50 2.15
C GLY A 39 9.77 1.98 2.13
N LEU A 40 10.29 2.50 3.22
CA LEU A 40 10.67 3.91 3.29
C LEU A 40 11.82 4.22 2.34
N ARG A 41 12.78 3.31 2.19
CA ARG A 41 13.86 3.48 1.23
C ARG A 41 13.33 3.49 -0.20
N MET A 42 12.38 2.60 -0.49
CA MET A 42 11.78 2.53 -1.82
C MET A 42 10.98 3.79 -2.14
N LEU A 43 10.33 4.38 -1.13
CA LEU A 43 9.67 5.66 -1.33
C LEU A 43 10.65 6.72 -1.84
N ALA A 44 11.82 6.76 -1.23
CA ALA A 44 12.81 7.75 -1.61
C ALA A 44 13.42 7.46 -2.97
N GLN A 45 13.64 6.19 -3.28
CA GLN A 45 14.33 5.80 -4.52
C GLN A 45 13.41 5.80 -5.72
N GLU A 46 12.17 5.33 -5.54
CA GLU A 46 11.28 5.03 -6.65
C GLU A 46 10.17 6.05 -6.82
N ALA A 47 9.92 6.87 -5.82
CA ALA A 47 8.85 7.87 -5.85
C ALA A 47 7.53 7.31 -6.36
N PRO A 48 6.98 6.28 -5.69
CA PRO A 48 5.75 5.65 -6.17
C PRO A 48 4.57 6.61 -6.05
N ASP A 49 3.54 6.32 -6.84
CA ASP A 49 2.32 7.12 -6.86
C ASP A 49 1.29 6.60 -5.87
N LEU A 50 1.47 5.39 -5.37
CA LEU A 50 0.55 4.76 -4.43
C LEU A 50 1.28 3.64 -3.70
N VAL A 51 0.90 3.41 -2.44
CA VAL A 51 1.48 2.33 -1.64
C VAL A 51 0.37 1.36 -1.23
N VAL A 52 0.61 0.07 -1.46
CA VAL A 52 -0.21 -1.01 -0.92
C VAL A 52 0.58 -1.55 0.26
N LEU A 53 0.06 -1.39 1.46
CA LEU A 53 0.83 -1.60 2.68
C LEU A 53 0.15 -2.62 3.58
N ASP A 54 0.86 -3.72 3.87
CA ASP A 54 0.39 -4.71 4.82
C ASP A 54 0.53 -4.16 6.24
N VAL A 55 -0.50 -4.35 7.04
CA VAL A 55 -0.50 -3.93 8.43
C VAL A 55 0.43 -4.81 9.25
N ILE A 56 0.38 -6.12 8.99
CA ILE A 56 1.13 -7.10 9.79
C ILE A 56 2.24 -7.68 8.95
N MET A 57 3.45 -7.32 9.28
CA MET A 57 4.63 -7.89 8.67
C MET A 57 5.43 -8.59 9.76
N SER A 58 6.65 -8.14 10.03
CA SER A 58 7.46 -8.73 11.08
C SER A 58 6.88 -8.46 12.47
N SER A 59 6.07 -7.41 12.59
CA SER A 59 5.33 -7.11 13.82
C SER A 59 4.01 -6.46 13.44
N VAL A 60 3.06 -6.48 14.37
CA VAL A 60 1.74 -5.89 14.14
C VAL A 60 1.84 -4.39 13.82
N LEU A 61 2.82 -3.72 14.39
CA LEU A 61 2.92 -2.28 14.26
C LEU A 61 3.81 -1.82 13.10
N ASP A 62 4.41 -2.76 12.36
CA ASP A 62 5.38 -2.39 11.34
C ASP A 62 4.74 -1.56 10.22
N GLY A 63 3.58 -2.00 9.73
CA GLY A 63 2.87 -1.24 8.70
C GLY A 63 2.37 0.10 9.20
N LEU A 64 1.87 0.13 10.44
CA LEU A 64 1.41 1.38 11.02
C LEU A 64 2.55 2.36 11.19
N ASN A 65 3.72 1.87 11.55
CA ASN A 65 4.90 2.71 11.72
C ASN A 65 5.27 3.41 10.40
N MET A 66 5.24 2.68 9.30
CA MET A 66 5.51 3.28 8.00
C MET A 66 4.46 4.34 7.64
N SER A 67 3.19 4.00 7.87
CA SER A 67 2.10 4.93 7.60
C SER A 67 2.26 6.23 8.40
N GLN A 68 2.63 6.10 9.67
CA GLN A 68 2.83 7.25 10.53
C GLN A 68 3.97 8.12 10.02
N LYS A 69 5.08 7.50 9.63
CA LYS A 69 6.21 8.25 9.12
C LYS A 69 5.88 8.96 7.82
N MET A 70 5.07 8.34 6.98
CA MET A 70 4.63 9.01 5.76
C MET A 70 3.74 10.20 6.06
N ALA A 71 2.85 10.07 7.05
CA ALA A 71 1.99 11.18 7.44
C ALA A 71 2.77 12.38 7.96
N GLU A 72 3.91 12.12 8.58
CA GLU A 72 4.75 13.18 9.14
C GLU A 72 5.64 13.86 8.09
N SER A 73 5.72 13.29 6.89
CA SER A 73 6.61 13.79 5.86
C SER A 73 5.86 14.66 4.87
N ALA A 74 6.33 15.88 4.69
CA ALA A 74 5.74 16.76 3.68
C ALA A 74 5.87 16.17 2.28
N MET A 75 6.88 15.33 2.06
CA MET A 75 7.13 14.72 0.76
C MET A 75 6.19 13.56 0.48
N TYR A 76 5.83 12.79 1.51
CA TYR A 76 5.11 11.53 1.31
C TYR A 76 3.66 11.54 1.78
N ARG A 77 3.26 12.54 2.54
CA ARG A 77 1.91 12.52 3.13
C ARG A 77 0.80 12.58 2.10
N GLN A 78 1.11 12.95 0.86
CA GLN A 78 0.12 13.01 -0.19
C GLN A 78 0.07 11.74 -1.03
N VAL A 79 0.98 10.80 -0.81
CA VAL A 79 0.96 9.51 -1.51
C VAL A 79 -0.15 8.67 -0.89
N PRO A 80 -1.15 8.25 -1.67
CA PRO A 80 -2.23 7.45 -1.09
C PRO A 80 -1.75 6.08 -0.63
N ILE A 81 -2.33 5.60 0.46
CA ILE A 81 -2.01 4.30 1.03
C ILE A 81 -3.27 3.45 1.08
N ILE A 82 -3.19 2.27 0.47
CA ILE A 82 -4.21 1.24 0.63
C ILE A 82 -3.67 0.25 1.65
N MET A 83 -4.28 0.22 2.83
CA MET A 83 -3.86 -0.67 3.90
C MET A 83 -4.49 -2.04 3.67
N VAL A 84 -3.69 -3.08 3.77
CA VAL A 84 -4.15 -4.45 3.56
C VAL A 84 -3.86 -5.26 4.81
N THR A 85 -4.77 -6.15 5.18
CA THR A 85 -4.59 -6.99 6.36
C THR A 85 -5.24 -8.34 6.15
N SER A 86 -4.63 -9.38 6.73
CA SER A 86 -5.22 -10.71 6.77
C SER A 86 -6.16 -10.86 7.97
N ILE A 87 -6.30 -9.82 8.78
CA ILE A 87 -7.10 -9.89 10.00
C ILE A 87 -8.54 -9.55 9.68
N ALA A 88 -9.41 -10.55 9.76
CA ALA A 88 -10.83 -10.31 9.70
C ALA A 88 -11.39 -9.97 11.07
N ASN A 89 -10.53 -9.87 12.07
CA ASN A 89 -10.93 -9.73 13.46
C ASN A 89 -10.93 -8.26 13.83
N THR A 90 -12.07 -7.80 14.36
CA THR A 90 -12.22 -6.42 14.77
C THR A 90 -11.32 -6.03 15.93
N ASP A 91 -10.79 -7.00 16.68
CA ASP A 91 -9.92 -6.69 17.81
C ASP A 91 -8.65 -5.96 17.35
N TYR A 92 -8.13 -6.31 16.19
CA TYR A 92 -6.94 -5.63 15.68
C TYR A 92 -7.27 -4.26 15.13
N LEU A 93 -8.48 -4.09 14.61
CA LEU A 93 -8.89 -2.78 14.14
C LEU A 93 -8.96 -1.79 15.29
N ALA A 94 -9.24 -2.29 16.49
CA ALA A 94 -9.28 -1.44 17.68
C ALA A 94 -7.92 -0.91 18.06
N LEU A 95 -6.83 -1.52 17.56
CA LEU A 95 -5.48 -1.05 17.82
C LEU A 95 -5.10 0.12 16.91
N PHE A 96 -5.88 0.35 15.86
CA PHE A 96 -5.56 1.45 14.95
C PHE A 96 -6.01 2.76 15.56
N PRO A 97 -5.10 3.70 15.74
CA PRO A 97 -5.51 5.03 16.15
C PRO A 97 -6.46 5.61 15.11
N THR A 98 -7.51 6.23 15.59
CA THR A 98 -8.48 6.86 14.70
C THR A 98 -8.15 8.33 14.47
N ASP A 99 -7.00 8.77 14.97
CA ASP A 99 -6.63 10.16 14.89
C ASP A 99 -5.89 10.46 13.57
N GLU A 100 -5.51 11.71 13.45
CA GLU A 100 -4.94 12.25 12.23
C GLU A 100 -3.50 11.83 12.00
N ASN A 101 -2.91 11.08 12.93
CA ASN A 101 -1.51 10.71 12.84
C ASN A 101 -1.28 9.51 11.94
N ILE A 102 -2.34 8.92 11.44
CA ILE A 102 -2.23 7.77 10.55
C ILE A 102 -2.74 8.16 9.17
N HIS A 103 -1.93 7.84 8.17
CA HIS A 103 -2.26 8.12 6.79
C HIS A 103 -2.76 6.83 6.14
N ILE A 104 -4.07 6.68 6.04
CA ILE A 104 -4.70 5.53 5.40
C ILE A 104 -5.84 6.05 4.55
N ASP A 105 -5.81 5.74 3.25
CA ASP A 105 -6.83 6.20 2.33
C ASP A 105 -7.87 5.13 2.03
N ALA A 106 -7.51 3.86 2.15
CA ALA A 106 -8.44 2.77 1.96
C ALA A 106 -7.96 1.56 2.77
N PHE A 107 -8.87 0.65 3.04
CA PHE A 107 -8.60 -0.53 3.87
C PHE A 107 -9.20 -1.75 3.19
N ILE A 108 -8.39 -2.78 2.94
CA ILE A 108 -8.85 -4.00 2.30
C ILE A 108 -8.38 -5.19 3.12
N THR A 109 -9.25 -6.20 3.27
CA THR A 109 -8.87 -7.43 3.96
C THR A 109 -8.48 -8.50 2.95
N LYS A 110 -7.47 -9.30 3.31
CA LYS A 110 -7.08 -10.47 2.51
C LYS A 110 -8.08 -11.60 2.76
N PRO A 111 -8.30 -12.47 1.76
CA PRO A 111 -7.76 -12.43 0.41
C PRO A 111 -8.44 -11.37 -0.44
N ILE A 112 -7.69 -10.77 -1.36
CA ILE A 112 -8.22 -9.67 -2.17
C ILE A 112 -8.58 -10.20 -3.54
N ALA A 113 -9.83 -9.93 -3.97
CA ALA A 113 -10.21 -10.24 -5.33
C ALA A 113 -9.53 -9.26 -6.29
N PRO A 114 -9.08 -9.71 -7.47
CA PRO A 114 -8.40 -8.81 -8.41
C PRO A 114 -9.21 -7.58 -8.75
N LYS A 115 -10.52 -7.75 -8.97
CA LYS A 115 -11.37 -6.62 -9.33
C LYS A 115 -11.46 -5.59 -8.21
N GLU A 116 -11.49 -6.06 -6.97
CA GLU A 116 -11.56 -5.16 -5.83
C GLU A 116 -10.26 -4.37 -5.69
N LEU A 117 -9.13 -5.04 -5.84
CA LEU A 117 -7.84 -4.36 -5.79
C LEU A 117 -7.74 -3.29 -6.87
N LEU A 118 -8.09 -3.65 -8.10
CA LEU A 118 -8.00 -2.71 -9.21
C LEU A 118 -8.96 -1.54 -9.03
N ARG A 119 -10.14 -1.80 -8.49
CA ARG A 119 -11.11 -0.74 -8.24
C ARG A 119 -10.58 0.25 -7.22
N GLN A 120 -9.97 -0.25 -6.14
CA GLN A 120 -9.44 0.64 -5.11
C GLN A 120 -8.26 1.45 -5.64
N VAL A 121 -7.38 0.80 -6.40
CA VAL A 121 -6.25 1.51 -6.99
C VAL A 121 -6.74 2.62 -7.93
N ALA A 122 -7.75 2.32 -8.74
CA ALA A 122 -8.27 3.29 -9.71
C ALA A 122 -8.90 4.50 -9.02
N ARG A 123 -9.36 4.37 -7.78
CA ARG A 123 -9.88 5.52 -7.05
C ARG A 123 -8.82 6.58 -6.79
N PHE A 124 -7.59 6.17 -6.66
CA PHE A 124 -6.51 7.08 -6.28
C PHE A 124 -5.57 7.41 -7.42
N LEU A 125 -5.49 6.55 -8.43
CA LEU A 125 -4.62 6.78 -9.57
C LEU A 125 -5.46 7.07 -10.80
N PRO A 126 -5.30 8.25 -11.39
CA PRO A 126 -6.14 8.62 -12.52
C PRO A 126 -5.98 7.67 -13.70
N VAL A 127 -7.09 7.39 -14.33
CA VAL A 127 -7.12 6.53 -15.51
C VAL A 127 -6.41 7.20 -16.69
N ALA A 128 -6.07 8.46 -16.53
CA ALA A 128 -5.35 9.21 -17.55
C ALA A 128 -4.10 8.51 -18.05
N THR A 129 -3.58 7.59 -17.25
CA THR A 129 -2.44 6.80 -17.67
C THR A 129 -2.71 5.99 -18.94
N LYS A 130 -3.95 5.88 -19.32
CA LYS A 130 -4.32 5.15 -20.53
C LYS A 130 -4.21 5.95 -21.80
N LEU A 131 -3.93 7.19 -21.71
CA LEU A 131 -3.83 8.03 -22.87
C LEU A 131 -2.60 7.75 -23.72
#